data_e2084fc11ff95400bc85b46268394499
#
_entry.id   e2084fc11ff95400bc85b46268394499
#
_cell.length_a   1.000
_cell.length_b   1.000
_cell.length_c   1.000
_cell.angle_alpha   90.00
_cell.angle_beta   90.00
_cell.angle_gamma   90.00
#
_symmetry.space_group_name_H-M   'P 1'
#
loop_
_entity.id
_entity.type
_entity.pdbx_description
1 polymer ?
#
loop_
_entity_poly.entity_id
_entity_poly.type
_entity_poly.pdbx_seq_one_letter_code
_entity_poly.pdbx_strand_id
1 'polypeptide(L)'
;MTEEKNVSHPGGIGLSRRTLLGGAAGAAAAGTIGFAAWTPADQAVAAEVEALKADGWEARPCACNICGGYCGLLAMHKKGAPVSQETVRIMPNPTHPQRGCCARGAQSMWVWNHPLRLKKPLKRVGAKGEGKFEEISWDQALNEIAGRIKEIVEKDGERAVSMTSHNFTALQKWFGCALGTPNIISHSSTCNSASVAGRRMVFGKGFDGAGKVEPDYARAKYLLCVGRTLNCAMGVAAVVARAKTEGTKVVFVDPRMPEGALSGSEWVPIRPGTDSAFLMALINIGINEKLVDFEFLRHWSNAPYLVEANTHRPIAASELVEGAAAESFLVMDRATARLAVMGPFSRVSRRTPLKRPAGYG
;
A
#
# COMPACT_ATOMS: atom_id res chain seq x y z
N MET A 1 34.62 28.27 -9.11
CA MET A 1 33.53 29.21 -9.35
C MET A 1 32.75 28.70 -10.53
N THR A 2 31.68 27.98 -10.30
CA THR A 2 30.74 27.49 -11.32
C THR A 2 29.34 27.88 -10.87
N GLU A 3 28.70 28.76 -11.65
CA GLU A 3 27.38 29.32 -11.43
C GLU A 3 26.30 28.22 -11.49
N GLU A 4 25.52 28.09 -10.42
CA GLU A 4 24.27 27.33 -10.44
C GLU A 4 23.18 28.14 -11.14
N LYS A 5 22.71 27.67 -12.27
CA LYS A 5 21.55 28.21 -12.98
C LYS A 5 20.26 27.84 -12.22
N ASN A 6 19.61 28.84 -11.67
CA ASN A 6 18.26 28.76 -11.14
C ASN A 6 17.25 28.59 -12.29
N VAL A 7 16.57 27.46 -12.34
CA VAL A 7 15.40 27.25 -13.18
C VAL A 7 14.15 27.56 -12.35
N SER A 8 13.52 28.70 -12.59
CA SER A 8 12.27 29.10 -11.97
C SER A 8 11.09 28.56 -12.76
N HIS A 9 10.25 27.72 -12.15
CA HIS A 9 8.92 27.40 -12.64
C HIS A 9 7.90 28.39 -12.06
N PRO A 10 7.01 28.98 -12.87
CA PRO A 10 5.99 29.90 -12.40
C PRO A 10 4.87 29.12 -11.69
N GLY A 11 4.68 29.38 -10.38
CA GLY A 11 3.56 28.87 -9.58
C GLY A 11 3.88 27.92 -8.43
N GLY A 12 5.14 27.66 -8.14
CA GLY A 12 5.56 26.84 -6.99
C GLY A 12 6.06 27.71 -5.83
N ILE A 13 5.55 27.47 -4.63
CA ILE A 13 6.13 28.01 -3.40
C ILE A 13 7.53 27.41 -3.25
N GLY A 14 8.56 28.20 -3.55
CA GLY A 14 9.94 27.79 -3.48
C GLY A 14 10.42 27.64 -2.04
N LEU A 15 10.28 26.45 -1.48
CA LEU A 15 10.90 26.08 -0.21
C LEU A 15 12.29 25.50 -0.48
N SER A 16 13.33 26.19 -0.01
CA SER A 16 14.71 25.67 -0.11
C SER A 16 14.89 24.45 0.80
N ARG A 17 15.80 23.53 0.43
CA ARG A 17 16.17 22.38 1.27
C ARG A 17 16.60 22.80 2.70
N ARG A 18 17.20 23.97 2.88
CA ARG A 18 17.56 24.54 4.18
C ARG A 18 16.35 24.98 4.99
N THR A 19 15.29 25.50 4.35
CA THR A 19 14.04 25.89 5.00
C THR A 19 13.26 24.68 5.50
N LEU A 20 13.31 23.54 4.77
CA LEU A 20 12.71 22.27 5.19
C LEU A 20 13.46 21.62 6.37
N LEU A 21 14.78 21.77 6.44
CA LEU A 21 15.60 21.20 7.52
C LEU A 21 15.74 22.12 8.73
N GLY A 22 15.63 23.45 8.55
CA GLY A 22 15.68 24.42 9.64
C GLY A 22 14.35 24.62 10.36
N GLY A 23 13.24 24.21 9.74
CA GLY A 23 11.89 24.33 10.32
C GLY A 23 11.61 23.38 11.48
N ALA A 24 12.46 22.39 11.73
CA ALA A 24 12.26 21.45 12.82
C ALA A 24 12.54 22.02 14.23
N ALA A 25 13.26 23.12 14.33
CA ALA A 25 13.56 23.78 15.60
C ALA A 25 12.60 24.92 15.95
N GLY A 26 11.74 25.35 15.02
CA GLY A 26 10.81 26.48 15.19
C GLY A 26 9.33 26.11 15.23
N ALA A 27 8.97 24.85 15.17
CA ALA A 27 7.59 24.37 15.01
C ALA A 27 6.74 24.32 16.29
N ALA A 28 7.14 24.98 17.35
CA ALA A 28 6.27 25.14 18.53
C ALA A 28 5.20 26.25 18.36
N ALA A 29 5.18 26.98 17.23
CA ALA A 29 4.31 28.13 17.04
C ALA A 29 3.62 28.30 15.71
N ALA A 30 3.62 27.30 14.81
CA ALA A 30 2.90 27.40 13.53
C ALA A 30 1.92 26.25 13.35
N GLY A 31 0.70 26.47 13.73
CA GLY A 31 -0.44 25.62 13.39
C GLY A 31 -0.67 25.55 11.89
N THR A 32 -1.26 24.43 11.46
CA THR A 32 -1.96 24.21 10.21
C THR A 32 -1.13 23.93 8.94
N ILE A 33 -0.35 22.85 8.97
CA ILE A 33 -0.29 21.93 7.83
C ILE A 33 -0.45 20.54 8.47
N GLY A 34 -1.48 19.79 8.00
CA GLY A 34 -2.03 18.58 8.63
C GLY A 34 -1.08 17.41 8.88
N PHE A 35 -0.08 17.60 9.69
CA PHE A 35 0.60 16.51 10.38
C PHE A 35 -0.24 16.18 11.62
N ALA A 36 -0.72 14.96 11.71
CA ALA A 36 -1.36 14.46 12.92
C ALA A 36 -0.47 14.82 14.13
N ALA A 37 -1.05 15.44 15.13
CA ALA A 37 -0.35 15.81 16.35
C ALA A 37 0.41 14.61 16.91
N TRP A 38 1.60 14.84 17.45
CA TRP A 38 2.38 13.79 18.10
C TRP A 38 1.58 13.21 19.26
N THR A 39 1.43 11.90 19.26
CA THR A 39 0.81 11.20 20.39
C THR A 39 1.81 11.10 21.55
N PRO A 40 1.34 10.79 22.76
CA PRO A 40 2.24 10.50 23.89
C PRO A 40 3.28 9.41 23.55
N ALA A 41 2.92 8.42 22.75
CA ALA A 41 3.85 7.39 22.29
C ALA A 41 4.93 7.95 21.35
N ASP A 42 4.59 8.86 20.44
CA ASP A 42 5.56 9.51 19.55
C ASP A 42 6.51 10.40 20.37
N GLN A 43 5.99 11.10 21.39
CA GLN A 43 6.78 11.91 22.31
C GLN A 43 7.77 11.07 23.12
N ALA A 44 7.33 9.90 23.62
CA ALA A 44 8.19 8.98 24.35
C ALA A 44 9.33 8.44 23.45
N VAL A 45 9.03 8.06 22.21
CA VAL A 45 10.06 7.63 21.24
C VAL A 45 11.04 8.77 20.95
N ALA A 46 10.55 10.00 20.75
CA ALA A 46 11.40 11.14 20.50
C ALA A 46 12.33 11.44 21.70
N ALA A 47 11.82 11.36 22.93
CA ALA A 47 12.62 11.51 24.14
C ALA A 47 13.70 10.42 24.25
N GLU A 48 13.39 9.17 23.95
CA GLU A 48 14.37 8.08 23.93
C GLU A 48 15.45 8.31 22.86
N VAL A 49 15.08 8.80 21.68
CA VAL A 49 16.04 9.16 20.62
C VAL A 49 17.00 10.26 21.09
N GLU A 50 16.51 11.29 21.75
CA GLU A 50 17.35 12.37 22.26
C GLU A 50 18.24 11.89 23.42
N ALA A 51 17.76 11.03 24.31
CA ALA A 51 18.57 10.41 25.35
C ALA A 51 19.72 9.56 24.77
N LEU A 52 19.44 8.77 23.74
CA LEU A 52 20.48 8.01 23.05
C LEU A 52 21.52 8.89 22.38
N LYS A 53 21.10 10.00 21.75
CA LYS A 53 22.02 10.97 21.16
C LYS A 53 22.95 11.59 22.22
N ALA A 54 22.40 11.92 23.37
CA ALA A 54 23.18 12.43 24.50
C ALA A 54 24.21 11.39 25.00
N ASP A 55 23.91 10.09 24.89
CA ASP A 55 24.80 8.96 25.21
C ASP A 55 25.76 8.58 24.05
N GLY A 56 25.93 9.47 23.06
CA GLY A 56 26.88 9.30 21.97
C GLY A 56 26.40 8.38 20.81
N TRP A 57 25.08 8.19 20.68
CA TRP A 57 24.51 7.50 19.53
C TRP A 57 24.20 8.47 18.39
N GLU A 58 24.41 8.04 17.16
CA GLU A 58 24.05 8.78 15.97
C GLU A 58 22.74 8.22 15.37
N ALA A 59 21.81 9.09 15.01
CA ALA A 59 20.57 8.72 14.37
C ALA A 59 20.70 8.81 12.85
N ARG A 60 20.43 7.73 12.13
CA ARG A 60 20.38 7.72 10.66
C ARG A 60 18.97 7.35 10.20
N PRO A 61 18.25 8.29 9.56
CA PRO A 61 16.94 8.00 8.98
C PRO A 61 17.05 6.94 7.89
N CYS A 62 16.16 5.96 7.96
CA CYS A 62 16.05 4.90 6.96
C CYS A 62 14.59 4.49 6.79
N ALA A 63 14.31 3.68 5.78
CA ALA A 63 13.00 3.10 5.54
C ALA A 63 13.07 1.58 5.62
N CYS A 64 12.07 0.98 6.25
CA CYS A 64 11.92 -0.46 6.26
C CYS A 64 11.49 -0.97 4.88
N ASN A 65 12.17 -1.95 4.35
CA ASN A 65 11.88 -2.57 3.04
C ASN A 65 11.51 -4.05 3.16
N ILE A 66 11.06 -4.50 4.34
CA ILE A 66 10.67 -5.91 4.55
C ILE A 66 9.31 -6.21 3.95
N CYS A 67 8.43 -5.21 3.93
CA CYS A 67 7.09 -5.31 3.31
C CYS A 67 6.70 -3.99 2.64
N GLY A 68 5.57 -3.95 1.98
CA GLY A 68 5.06 -2.75 1.30
C GLY A 68 4.58 -1.60 2.22
N GLY A 69 4.88 -1.64 3.51
CA GLY A 69 4.53 -0.57 4.46
C GLY A 69 5.47 0.61 4.45
N TYR A 70 6.71 0.41 4.00
CA TYR A 70 7.74 1.46 3.92
C TYR A 70 7.84 2.35 5.16
N CYS A 71 7.74 1.74 6.35
CA CYS A 71 7.78 2.47 7.62
C CYS A 71 9.07 3.27 7.75
N GLY A 72 8.96 4.52 8.16
CA GLY A 72 10.11 5.34 8.49
C GLY A 72 10.75 4.89 9.79
N LEU A 73 12.03 4.59 9.74
CA LEU A 73 12.82 4.11 10.88
C LEU A 73 14.00 5.03 11.13
N LEU A 74 14.53 4.92 12.33
CA LEU A 74 15.84 5.45 12.72
C LEU A 74 16.76 4.27 13.05
N ALA A 75 17.88 4.17 12.37
CA ALA A 75 18.98 3.34 12.79
C ALA A 75 19.85 4.18 13.75
N MET A 76 19.72 3.90 15.04
CA MET A 76 20.58 4.46 16.08
C MET A 76 21.86 3.66 16.16
N HIS A 77 22.99 4.26 15.93
CA HIS A 77 24.30 3.59 15.95
C HIS A 77 25.23 4.25 16.97
N LYS A 78 25.88 3.44 17.80
CA LYS A 78 26.84 3.93 18.76
C LYS A 78 28.11 4.39 18.06
N LYS A 79 28.44 5.68 18.21
CA LYS A 79 29.53 6.33 17.49
C LYS A 79 30.88 5.59 17.72
N GLY A 80 31.57 5.30 16.61
CA GLY A 80 32.88 4.64 16.65
C GLY A 80 32.84 3.14 16.91
N ALA A 81 31.68 2.54 17.21
CA ALA A 81 31.56 1.11 17.42
C ALA A 81 31.36 0.35 16.08
N PRO A 82 31.82 -0.89 15.96
CA PRO A 82 31.53 -1.73 14.80
C PRO A 82 30.01 -2.00 14.74
N VAL A 83 29.47 -2.20 13.53
CA VAL A 83 28.05 -2.47 13.34
C VAL A 83 27.70 -3.87 13.82
N SER A 84 26.88 -3.96 14.86
CA SER A 84 26.40 -5.20 15.44
C SER A 84 24.98 -5.04 16.00
N GLN A 85 24.39 -6.12 16.51
CA GLN A 85 23.10 -6.05 17.22
C GLN A 85 23.14 -5.21 18.51
N GLU A 86 24.31 -5.14 19.14
CA GLU A 86 24.51 -4.42 20.40
C GLU A 86 24.74 -2.92 20.17
N THR A 87 25.29 -2.57 19.01
CA THR A 87 25.72 -1.21 18.65
C THR A 87 24.77 -0.51 17.69
N VAL A 88 23.74 -1.19 17.21
CA VAL A 88 22.67 -0.62 16.38
C VAL A 88 21.29 -0.96 16.95
N ARG A 89 20.47 0.06 17.16
CA ARG A 89 19.06 -0.08 17.51
C ARG A 89 18.19 0.44 16.39
N ILE A 90 17.16 -0.31 16.02
CA ILE A 90 16.18 0.14 15.05
C ILE A 90 14.94 0.62 15.80
N MET A 91 14.61 1.88 15.59
CA MET A 91 13.50 2.56 16.24
C MET A 91 12.53 3.16 15.21
N PRO A 92 11.25 3.36 15.56
CA PRO A 92 10.34 4.13 14.71
C PRO A 92 10.84 5.57 14.58
N ASN A 93 10.71 6.15 13.38
CA ASN A 93 11.01 7.55 13.16
C ASN A 93 9.76 8.40 13.48
N PRO A 94 9.75 9.19 14.57
CA PRO A 94 8.58 9.95 14.98
C PRO A 94 8.23 11.09 14.00
N THR A 95 9.17 11.52 13.17
CA THR A 95 8.95 12.58 12.18
C THR A 95 8.49 12.08 10.82
N HIS A 96 8.46 10.74 10.60
CA HIS A 96 8.03 10.18 9.33
C HIS A 96 6.50 10.05 9.27
N PRO A 97 5.84 10.37 8.12
CA PRO A 97 4.39 10.25 7.98
C PRO A 97 3.88 8.83 8.29
N GLN A 98 4.58 7.80 7.82
CA GLN A 98 4.31 6.41 8.19
C GLN A 98 5.17 6.01 9.39
N ARG A 99 4.76 6.49 10.55
CA ARG A 99 5.37 6.15 11.83
C ARG A 99 4.97 4.76 12.24
N GLY A 100 5.93 3.91 12.49
CA GLY A 100 5.65 2.58 12.99
C GLY A 100 6.84 1.67 12.81
N CYS A 101 7.02 0.75 13.74
CA CYS A 101 8.03 -0.29 13.67
C CYS A 101 7.39 -1.58 14.24
N CYS A 102 7.12 -2.53 13.37
CA CYS A 102 6.69 -3.85 13.82
C CYS A 102 7.92 -4.70 14.20
N ALA A 103 7.68 -5.85 14.80
CA ALA A 103 8.74 -6.78 15.22
C ALA A 103 9.73 -7.12 14.09
N ARG A 104 9.28 -7.22 12.83
CA ARG A 104 10.16 -7.49 11.69
C ARG A 104 11.13 -6.33 11.43
N GLY A 105 10.64 -5.09 11.47
CA GLY A 105 11.48 -3.90 11.30
C GLY A 105 12.49 -3.77 12.44
N ALA A 106 12.05 -3.95 13.68
CA ALA A 106 12.90 -3.90 14.86
C ALA A 106 14.01 -4.97 14.84
N GLN A 107 13.70 -6.15 14.31
CA GLN A 107 14.63 -7.28 14.23
C GLN A 107 15.52 -7.28 12.96
N SER A 108 15.53 -6.24 12.17
CA SER A 108 16.30 -6.22 10.91
C SER A 108 17.80 -6.41 11.14
N MET A 109 18.36 -5.93 12.24
CA MET A 109 19.77 -6.16 12.57
C MET A 109 20.07 -7.61 12.91
N TRP A 110 19.12 -8.32 13.53
CA TRP A 110 19.28 -9.76 13.78
C TRP A 110 19.31 -10.55 12.47
N VAL A 111 18.42 -10.21 11.53
CA VAL A 111 18.43 -10.82 10.19
C VAL A 111 19.72 -10.50 9.45
N TRP A 112 20.22 -9.26 9.55
CA TRP A 112 21.49 -8.85 8.94
C TRP A 112 22.68 -9.64 9.45
N ASN A 113 22.76 -9.88 10.76
CA ASN A 113 23.88 -10.55 11.41
C ASN A 113 23.66 -12.06 11.63
N HIS A 114 22.57 -12.62 11.09
CA HIS A 114 22.23 -14.02 11.31
C HIS A 114 23.37 -14.95 10.85
N PRO A 115 23.78 -15.97 11.66
CA PRO A 115 24.87 -16.87 11.30
C PRO A 115 24.67 -17.61 9.98
N LEU A 116 23.42 -17.95 9.66
CA LEU A 116 23.06 -18.63 8.41
C LEU A 116 22.88 -17.69 7.21
N ARG A 117 23.16 -16.39 7.37
CA ARG A 117 23.07 -15.46 6.25
C ARG A 117 24.13 -15.79 5.21
N LEU A 118 23.72 -15.96 3.96
CA LEU A 118 24.63 -16.14 2.84
C LEU A 118 25.45 -14.87 2.63
N LYS A 119 26.77 -15.00 2.60
CA LYS A 119 27.72 -13.88 2.39
C LYS A 119 28.39 -13.93 1.02
N LYS A 120 28.33 -15.08 0.35
CA LYS A 120 28.88 -15.33 -0.97
C LYS A 120 27.88 -16.08 -1.84
N PRO A 121 28.01 -16.03 -3.16
CA PRO A 121 27.23 -16.90 -4.04
C PRO A 121 27.50 -18.38 -3.74
N LEU A 122 26.46 -19.19 -3.88
CA LEU A 122 26.54 -20.63 -3.71
C LEU A 122 26.23 -21.33 -5.03
N LYS A 123 27.09 -22.25 -5.43
CA LYS A 123 26.88 -23.14 -6.58
C LYS A 123 26.50 -24.53 -6.09
N ARG A 124 25.44 -25.10 -6.65
CA ARG A 124 25.04 -26.47 -6.36
C ARG A 124 26.04 -27.45 -6.97
N VAL A 125 26.55 -28.39 -6.17
CA VAL A 125 27.51 -29.42 -6.58
C VAL A 125 26.93 -30.83 -6.55
N GLY A 126 25.73 -31.00 -6.02
CA GLY A 126 25.00 -32.27 -5.98
C GLY A 126 23.79 -32.28 -6.90
N ALA A 127 23.06 -33.38 -6.92
CA ALA A 127 21.79 -33.50 -7.61
C ALA A 127 20.76 -32.55 -7.01
N LYS A 128 19.72 -32.23 -7.81
CA LYS A 128 18.61 -31.39 -7.32
C LYS A 128 17.90 -32.07 -6.15
N GLY A 129 17.82 -31.38 -5.02
CA GLY A 129 17.20 -31.93 -3.80
C GLY A 129 18.20 -32.40 -2.74
N GLU A 130 19.46 -32.64 -3.09
CA GLU A 130 20.48 -33.08 -2.11
C GLU A 130 20.94 -31.97 -1.15
N GLY A 131 20.70 -30.69 -1.49
CA GLY A 131 21.10 -29.57 -0.65
C GLY A 131 22.61 -29.32 -0.55
N LYS A 132 23.41 -29.88 -1.46
CA LYS A 132 24.87 -29.73 -1.49
C LYS A 132 25.28 -28.52 -2.30
N PHE A 133 25.98 -27.59 -1.67
CA PHE A 133 26.45 -26.34 -2.27
C PHE A 133 27.89 -26.04 -1.88
N GLU A 134 28.63 -25.34 -2.74
CA GLU A 134 29.94 -24.77 -2.47
C GLU A 134 29.92 -23.24 -2.66
N GLU A 135 30.76 -22.54 -1.91
CA GLU A 135 30.94 -21.09 -2.07
C GLU A 135 31.80 -20.83 -3.32
N ILE A 136 31.34 -19.89 -4.17
CA ILE A 136 32.08 -19.42 -5.32
C ILE A 136 32.26 -17.90 -5.27
N SER A 137 33.17 -17.37 -6.09
CA SER A 137 33.34 -15.92 -6.22
C SER A 137 32.18 -15.28 -7.00
N TRP A 138 31.96 -13.97 -6.79
CA TRP A 138 31.01 -13.20 -7.58
C TRP A 138 31.34 -13.21 -9.08
N ASP A 139 32.61 -13.09 -9.43
CA ASP A 139 33.04 -13.13 -10.83
C ASP A 139 32.72 -14.46 -11.48
N GLN A 140 32.99 -15.56 -10.80
CA GLN A 140 32.62 -16.88 -11.28
C GLN A 140 31.10 -17.01 -11.45
N ALA A 141 30.31 -16.61 -10.44
CA ALA A 141 28.86 -16.68 -10.51
C ALA A 141 28.29 -15.86 -11.68
N LEU A 142 28.75 -14.63 -11.85
CA LEU A 142 28.27 -13.74 -12.91
C LEU A 142 28.65 -14.24 -14.29
N ASN A 143 29.89 -14.73 -14.47
CA ASN A 143 30.35 -15.27 -15.75
C ASN A 143 29.59 -16.55 -16.14
N GLU A 144 29.40 -17.47 -15.22
CA GLU A 144 28.64 -18.69 -15.47
C GLU A 144 27.18 -18.40 -15.82
N ILE A 145 26.52 -17.50 -15.08
CA ILE A 145 25.12 -17.11 -15.32
C ILE A 145 25.00 -16.41 -16.68
N ALA A 146 25.87 -15.45 -16.97
CA ALA A 146 25.83 -14.73 -18.23
C ALA A 146 26.11 -15.65 -19.42
N GLY A 147 27.11 -16.52 -19.31
CA GLY A 147 27.40 -17.54 -20.32
C GLY A 147 26.21 -18.45 -20.60
N ARG A 148 25.55 -18.94 -19.54
CA ARG A 148 24.38 -19.80 -19.69
C ARG A 148 23.17 -19.08 -20.30
N ILE A 149 22.92 -17.83 -19.93
CA ILE A 149 21.86 -17.01 -20.54
C ILE A 149 22.16 -16.84 -22.05
N LYS A 150 23.41 -16.52 -22.41
CA LYS A 150 23.82 -16.35 -23.79
C LYS A 150 23.58 -17.64 -24.61
N GLU A 151 24.02 -18.80 -24.12
CA GLU A 151 23.78 -20.10 -24.77
C GLU A 151 22.28 -20.37 -25.01
N ILE A 152 21.42 -20.06 -24.00
CA ILE A 152 19.97 -20.27 -24.13
C ILE A 152 19.40 -19.34 -25.20
N VAL A 153 19.79 -18.07 -25.18
CA VAL A 153 19.30 -17.08 -26.15
C VAL A 153 19.76 -17.42 -27.57
N GLU A 154 20.99 -17.84 -27.75
CA GLU A 154 21.54 -18.24 -29.06
C GLU A 154 20.85 -19.49 -29.60
N LYS A 155 20.49 -20.44 -28.73
CA LYS A 155 19.87 -21.71 -29.13
C LYS A 155 18.37 -21.64 -29.30
N ASP A 156 17.69 -21.05 -28.30
CA ASP A 156 16.23 -21.16 -28.11
C ASP A 156 15.52 -19.80 -28.23
N GLY A 157 16.28 -18.70 -28.40
CA GLY A 157 15.79 -17.35 -28.48
C GLY A 157 15.56 -16.69 -27.10
N GLU A 158 15.39 -15.36 -27.12
CA GLU A 158 15.22 -14.55 -25.91
C GLU A 158 13.98 -14.90 -25.08
N ARG A 159 12.94 -15.45 -25.71
CA ARG A 159 11.71 -15.88 -25.03
C ARG A 159 11.88 -17.12 -24.15
N ALA A 160 12.99 -17.85 -24.31
CA ALA A 160 13.31 -18.98 -23.44
C ALA A 160 13.81 -18.53 -22.06
N VAL A 161 14.14 -17.24 -21.89
CA VAL A 161 14.55 -16.67 -20.60
C VAL A 161 13.36 -15.98 -19.93
N SER A 162 13.09 -16.35 -18.68
CA SER A 162 12.06 -15.72 -17.86
C SER A 162 12.65 -15.17 -16.57
N MET A 163 12.16 -14.01 -16.14
CA MET A 163 12.49 -13.42 -14.85
C MET A 163 11.23 -13.34 -13.98
N THR A 164 11.31 -13.88 -12.79
CA THR A 164 10.24 -13.78 -11.79
C THR A 164 10.69 -12.91 -10.63
N SER A 165 9.86 -11.96 -10.21
CA SER A 165 10.19 -11.05 -9.13
C SER A 165 8.99 -10.68 -8.29
N HIS A 166 9.24 -10.33 -7.03
CA HIS A 166 8.23 -9.78 -6.14
C HIS A 166 7.85 -8.33 -6.52
N ASN A 167 8.82 -7.50 -6.80
CA ASN A 167 8.60 -6.11 -7.16
C ASN A 167 9.14 -5.81 -8.55
N PHE A 168 8.33 -5.17 -9.38
CA PHE A 168 8.81 -4.59 -10.64
C PHE A 168 9.67 -3.37 -10.35
N THR A 169 10.96 -3.60 -10.16
CA THR A 169 11.92 -2.50 -10.09
C THR A 169 12.33 -2.05 -11.49
N ALA A 170 12.89 -0.84 -11.60
CA ALA A 170 13.43 -0.34 -12.86
C ALA A 170 14.51 -1.31 -13.43
N LEU A 171 15.31 -1.93 -12.56
CA LEU A 171 16.34 -2.90 -12.94
C LEU A 171 15.77 -4.14 -13.63
N GLN A 172 14.63 -4.65 -13.19
CA GLN A 172 13.99 -5.82 -13.82
C GLN A 172 13.43 -5.51 -15.18
N LYS A 173 12.79 -4.35 -15.33
CA LYS A 173 12.31 -3.87 -16.62
C LYS A 173 13.49 -3.66 -17.58
N TRP A 174 14.55 -3.05 -17.07
CA TRP A 174 15.77 -2.82 -17.86
C TRP A 174 16.42 -4.13 -18.31
N PHE A 175 16.52 -5.13 -17.41
CA PHE A 175 17.02 -6.46 -17.75
C PHE A 175 16.18 -7.12 -18.86
N GLY A 176 14.86 -7.08 -18.76
CA GLY A 176 13.99 -7.63 -19.79
C GLY A 176 14.12 -6.90 -21.13
N CYS A 177 14.22 -5.58 -21.11
CA CYS A 177 14.46 -4.79 -22.32
C CYS A 177 15.84 -5.10 -22.94
N ALA A 178 16.86 -5.25 -22.12
CA ALA A 178 18.23 -5.55 -22.59
C ALA A 178 18.34 -6.94 -23.23
N LEU A 179 17.60 -7.93 -22.71
CA LEU A 179 17.53 -9.29 -23.27
C LEU A 179 16.53 -9.44 -24.42
N GLY A 180 15.57 -8.50 -24.56
CA GLY A 180 14.47 -8.65 -25.52
C GLY A 180 13.37 -9.62 -25.07
N THR A 181 13.38 -10.12 -23.82
CA THR A 181 12.37 -11.06 -23.33
C THR A 181 11.14 -10.36 -22.80
N PRO A 182 9.91 -10.76 -23.24
CA PRO A 182 8.66 -10.30 -22.65
C PRO A 182 8.30 -11.05 -21.36
N ASN A 183 9.01 -12.11 -21.01
CA ASN A 183 8.68 -13.04 -19.93
C ASN A 183 9.13 -12.52 -18.55
N ILE A 184 8.69 -11.32 -18.20
CA ILE A 184 8.93 -10.73 -16.89
C ILE A 184 7.65 -10.85 -16.07
N ILE A 185 7.67 -11.69 -15.05
CA ILE A 185 6.52 -12.07 -14.26
C ILE A 185 6.67 -11.54 -12.84
N SER A 186 5.62 -10.90 -12.33
CA SER A 186 5.53 -10.51 -10.91
C SER A 186 4.51 -11.39 -10.20
N HIS A 187 4.71 -11.58 -8.90
CA HIS A 187 3.73 -12.23 -8.02
C HIS A 187 2.37 -11.49 -8.01
N SER A 188 2.34 -10.23 -8.44
CA SER A 188 1.14 -9.38 -8.40
C SER A 188 -0.04 -9.97 -9.17
N SER A 189 0.20 -10.81 -10.16
CA SER A 189 -0.85 -11.51 -10.90
C SER A 189 -1.70 -12.44 -10.00
N THR A 190 -1.11 -13.02 -8.96
CA THR A 190 -1.79 -13.90 -8.00
C THR A 190 -2.10 -13.25 -6.66
N CYS A 191 -1.44 -12.15 -6.33
CA CYS A 191 -1.55 -11.46 -5.04
C CYS A 191 -2.45 -10.23 -5.10
N ASN A 192 -2.17 -9.29 -6.00
CA ASN A 192 -2.78 -7.96 -6.01
C ASN A 192 -3.88 -7.79 -7.08
N SER A 193 -4.01 -8.69 -8.02
CA SER A 193 -4.97 -8.57 -9.12
C SER A 193 -6.41 -8.47 -8.65
N ALA A 194 -6.79 -9.29 -7.67
CA ALA A 194 -8.14 -9.24 -7.08
C ALA A 194 -8.40 -7.89 -6.39
N SER A 195 -7.42 -7.37 -5.66
CA SER A 195 -7.50 -6.05 -5.02
C SER A 195 -7.59 -4.91 -6.04
N VAL A 196 -6.84 -4.99 -7.13
CA VAL A 196 -6.90 -4.01 -8.23
C VAL A 196 -8.27 -4.09 -8.93
N ALA A 197 -8.76 -5.28 -9.23
CA ALA A 197 -10.07 -5.47 -9.84
C ALA A 197 -11.19 -4.90 -8.96
N GLY A 198 -11.20 -5.22 -7.66
CA GLY A 198 -12.18 -4.69 -6.73
C GLY A 198 -12.14 -3.16 -6.65
N ARG A 199 -10.96 -2.56 -6.58
CA ARG A 199 -10.83 -1.09 -6.58
C ARG A 199 -11.32 -0.45 -7.88
N ARG A 200 -11.04 -1.06 -9.03
CA ARG A 200 -11.56 -0.60 -10.33
C ARG A 200 -13.08 -0.63 -10.40
N MET A 201 -13.69 -1.68 -9.84
CA MET A 201 -15.14 -1.80 -9.80
C MET A 201 -15.78 -0.72 -8.93
N VAL A 202 -15.13 -0.34 -7.81
CA VAL A 202 -15.67 0.64 -6.87
C VAL A 202 -15.32 2.08 -7.26
N PHE A 203 -14.07 2.34 -7.65
CA PHE A 203 -13.56 3.70 -7.86
C PHE A 203 -13.32 4.06 -9.33
N GLY A 204 -13.55 3.13 -10.26
CA GLY A 204 -13.34 3.33 -11.69
C GLY A 204 -11.88 3.30 -12.14
N LYS A 205 -11.66 3.66 -13.42
CA LYS A 205 -10.32 3.77 -14.02
C LYS A 205 -9.53 4.87 -13.31
N GLY A 206 -8.25 4.63 -13.07
CA GLY A 206 -7.35 5.56 -12.36
C GLY A 206 -6.89 5.03 -11.02
N PHE A 207 -7.57 4.03 -10.46
CA PHE A 207 -7.11 3.28 -9.27
C PHE A 207 -6.36 1.99 -9.64
N ASP A 208 -5.83 1.93 -10.85
CA ASP A 208 -5.13 0.75 -11.41
C ASP A 208 -3.73 0.57 -10.85
N GLY A 209 -3.16 1.62 -10.33
CA GLY A 209 -1.78 1.63 -9.86
C GLY A 209 -1.62 1.21 -8.41
N ALA A 210 -0.43 1.43 -7.90
CA ALA A 210 -0.06 1.20 -6.50
C ALA A 210 -0.73 2.17 -5.51
N GLY A 211 -1.63 3.04 -5.98
CA GLY A 211 -2.41 3.94 -5.14
C GLY A 211 -3.26 3.15 -4.16
N LYS A 212 -2.81 3.09 -2.91
CA LYS A 212 -3.58 2.50 -1.82
C LYS A 212 -4.47 3.58 -1.25
N VAL A 213 -5.73 3.25 -1.04
CA VAL A 213 -6.58 4.04 -0.15
C VAL A 213 -6.17 3.63 1.26
N GLU A 214 -5.48 4.52 1.95
CA GLU A 214 -5.10 4.29 3.35
C GLU A 214 -6.25 4.73 4.25
N PRO A 215 -6.70 3.87 5.17
CA PRO A 215 -7.72 4.25 6.14
C PRO A 215 -7.22 5.35 7.09
N ASP A 216 -8.10 6.25 7.49
CA ASP A 216 -7.81 7.21 8.56
C ASP A 216 -7.96 6.55 9.93
N TYR A 217 -6.97 5.77 10.31
CA TYR A 217 -6.98 5.01 11.56
C TYR A 217 -7.11 5.92 12.79
N ALA A 218 -6.55 7.12 12.73
CA ALA A 218 -6.53 8.04 13.87
C ALA A 218 -7.92 8.58 14.22
N ARG A 219 -8.82 8.67 13.22
CA ARG A 219 -10.18 9.17 13.42
C ARG A 219 -11.24 8.07 13.41
N ALA A 220 -10.84 6.84 13.12
CA ALA A 220 -11.77 5.72 13.09
C ALA A 220 -12.30 5.42 14.51
N LYS A 221 -13.60 5.30 14.64
CA LYS A 221 -14.26 4.83 15.88
C LYS A 221 -14.43 3.32 15.92
N TYR A 222 -14.41 2.69 14.75
CA TYR A 222 -14.56 1.26 14.55
C TYR A 222 -13.64 0.81 13.44
N LEU A 223 -12.85 -0.25 13.68
CA LEU A 223 -11.96 -0.89 12.73
C LEU A 223 -12.35 -2.35 12.55
N LEU A 224 -12.75 -2.71 11.34
CA LEU A 224 -12.98 -4.09 10.95
C LEU A 224 -11.75 -4.61 10.20
N CYS A 225 -11.02 -5.53 10.79
CA CYS A 225 -9.82 -6.15 10.22
C CYS A 225 -10.16 -7.53 9.68
N VAL A 226 -10.32 -7.64 8.36
CA VAL A 226 -10.64 -8.90 7.69
C VAL A 226 -9.38 -9.54 7.12
N GLY A 227 -9.04 -10.77 7.56
CA GLY A 227 -7.86 -11.50 7.09
C GLY A 227 -6.54 -10.76 7.35
N ARG A 228 -6.45 -10.02 8.46
CA ARG A 228 -5.33 -9.12 8.72
C ARG A 228 -4.67 -9.40 10.05
N THR A 229 -3.38 -9.73 10.02
CA THR A 229 -2.54 -9.77 11.23
C THR A 229 -1.92 -8.39 11.50
N LEU A 230 -1.78 -8.00 12.75
CA LEU A 230 -1.22 -6.69 13.12
C LEU A 230 0.27 -6.73 13.44
N ASN A 231 0.82 -7.90 13.74
CA ASN A 231 2.20 -8.02 14.22
C ASN A 231 3.27 -7.92 13.12
N CYS A 232 2.90 -8.00 11.86
CA CYS A 232 3.91 -8.23 10.83
C CYS A 232 3.65 -7.68 9.43
N ALA A 233 2.78 -6.73 9.22
CA ALA A 233 2.59 -6.24 7.86
C ALA A 233 2.20 -4.77 7.77
N MET A 234 2.92 -4.05 6.91
CA MET A 234 2.57 -2.73 6.39
C MET A 234 2.41 -1.62 7.45
N GLY A 235 3.18 -1.65 8.54
CA GLY A 235 3.20 -0.56 9.52
C GLY A 235 1.91 -0.33 10.31
N VAL A 236 0.89 -1.15 10.06
CA VAL A 236 -0.47 -0.94 10.59
C VAL A 236 -0.57 -1.26 12.08
N ALA A 237 0.28 -2.17 12.58
CA ALA A 237 0.20 -2.61 13.97
C ALA A 237 0.27 -1.46 14.98
N ALA A 238 1.25 -0.57 14.84
CA ALA A 238 1.41 0.57 15.74
C ALA A 238 0.26 1.57 15.62
N VAL A 239 -0.25 1.77 14.41
CA VAL A 239 -1.36 2.70 14.16
C VAL A 239 -2.66 2.16 14.75
N VAL A 240 -2.95 0.86 14.59
CA VAL A 240 -4.13 0.22 15.18
C VAL A 240 -4.01 0.14 16.71
N ALA A 241 -2.82 -0.15 17.24
CA ALA A 241 -2.59 -0.11 18.68
C ALA A 241 -2.90 1.28 19.25
N ARG A 242 -2.44 2.34 18.58
CA ARG A 242 -2.74 3.72 18.95
C ARG A 242 -4.23 4.02 18.87
N ALA A 243 -4.88 3.72 17.76
CA ALA A 243 -6.30 3.95 17.58
C ALA A 243 -7.11 3.30 18.72
N LYS A 244 -6.70 2.11 19.15
CA LYS A 244 -7.33 1.43 20.27
C LYS A 244 -7.10 2.12 21.60
N THR A 245 -5.92 2.65 21.88
CA THR A 245 -5.67 3.44 23.12
C THR A 245 -6.50 4.72 23.15
N GLU A 246 -6.92 5.21 21.99
CA GLU A 246 -7.81 6.37 21.82
C GLU A 246 -9.30 5.98 21.81
N GLY A 247 -9.65 4.74 22.13
CA GLY A 247 -11.02 4.26 22.28
C GLY A 247 -11.65 3.67 21.01
N THR A 248 -10.89 3.47 19.95
CA THR A 248 -11.38 2.81 18.73
C THR A 248 -11.71 1.34 19.01
N LYS A 249 -12.91 0.91 18.68
CA LYS A 249 -13.30 -0.50 18.73
C LYS A 249 -12.64 -1.25 17.57
N VAL A 250 -11.90 -2.32 17.87
CA VAL A 250 -11.23 -3.15 16.85
C VAL A 250 -11.81 -4.54 16.85
N VAL A 251 -12.26 -5.00 15.69
CA VAL A 251 -12.82 -6.32 15.47
C VAL A 251 -12.01 -7.05 14.39
N PHE A 252 -11.62 -8.27 14.70
CA PHE A 252 -10.93 -9.15 13.77
C PHE A 252 -11.86 -10.21 13.22
N VAL A 253 -11.91 -10.33 11.90
CA VAL A 253 -12.56 -11.41 11.17
C VAL A 253 -11.49 -12.25 10.53
N ASP A 254 -11.20 -13.41 11.12
CA ASP A 254 -10.09 -14.26 10.70
C ASP A 254 -10.38 -15.71 11.14
N PRO A 255 -10.00 -16.72 10.37
CA PRO A 255 -10.17 -18.14 10.75
C PRO A 255 -9.52 -18.51 12.07
N ARG A 256 -8.46 -17.84 12.45
CA ARG A 256 -7.79 -17.97 13.76
C ARG A 256 -7.63 -16.61 14.40
N MET A 257 -7.55 -16.59 15.72
CA MET A 257 -7.22 -15.35 16.42
C MET A 257 -5.87 -14.84 15.94
N PRO A 258 -5.78 -13.61 15.36
CA PRO A 258 -4.53 -13.08 14.86
C PRO A 258 -3.50 -12.91 15.96
N GLU A 259 -2.27 -13.30 15.71
CA GLU A 259 -1.14 -12.99 16.59
C GLU A 259 -1.04 -11.47 16.76
N GLY A 260 -0.87 -11.02 17.98
CA GLY A 260 -0.84 -9.59 18.29
C GLY A 260 -2.23 -8.92 18.32
N ALA A 261 -3.31 -9.69 18.35
CA ALA A 261 -4.62 -9.17 18.69
C ALA A 261 -4.54 -8.49 20.06
N LEU A 262 -4.90 -7.21 20.10
CA LEU A 262 -4.78 -6.42 21.30
C LEU A 262 -5.85 -6.86 22.33
N SER A 263 -5.47 -6.85 23.61
CA SER A 263 -6.42 -7.08 24.70
C SER A 263 -7.68 -6.25 24.54
N GLY A 264 -8.87 -6.85 24.71
CA GLY A 264 -10.16 -6.20 24.51
C GLY A 264 -10.58 -5.98 23.05
N SER A 265 -9.92 -6.58 22.07
CA SER A 265 -10.42 -6.69 20.70
C SER A 265 -11.43 -7.82 20.61
N GLU A 266 -12.42 -7.67 19.74
CA GLU A 266 -13.34 -8.75 19.39
C GLU A 266 -12.75 -9.61 18.28
N TRP A 267 -13.05 -10.90 18.31
CA TRP A 267 -12.69 -11.83 17.25
C TRP A 267 -13.91 -12.58 16.76
N VAL A 268 -14.11 -12.54 15.46
CA VAL A 268 -15.16 -13.27 14.74
C VAL A 268 -14.49 -14.39 13.96
N PRO A 269 -14.56 -15.64 14.42
CA PRO A 269 -14.03 -16.77 13.68
C PRO A 269 -14.83 -16.99 12.40
N ILE A 270 -14.15 -16.99 11.27
CA ILE A 270 -14.77 -17.19 9.96
C ILE A 270 -14.21 -18.48 9.33
N ARG A 271 -15.07 -19.23 8.63
CA ARG A 271 -14.59 -20.37 7.84
C ARG A 271 -13.75 -19.85 6.66
N PRO A 272 -12.56 -20.40 6.39
CA PRO A 272 -11.78 -20.04 5.22
C PRO A 272 -12.59 -20.09 3.92
N GLY A 273 -12.46 -19.05 3.09
CA GLY A 273 -13.17 -18.94 1.81
C GLY A 273 -14.61 -18.42 1.91
N THR A 274 -15.09 -17.99 3.08
CA THR A 274 -16.47 -17.46 3.25
C THR A 274 -16.50 -15.94 3.45
N ASP A 275 -15.42 -15.23 3.21
CA ASP A 275 -15.34 -13.76 3.35
C ASP A 275 -16.40 -13.05 2.52
N SER A 276 -16.63 -13.51 1.28
CA SER A 276 -17.66 -12.93 0.42
C SER A 276 -19.06 -13.06 1.01
N ALA A 277 -19.39 -14.21 1.62
CA ALA A 277 -20.69 -14.42 2.27
C ALA A 277 -20.84 -13.48 3.47
N PHE A 278 -19.79 -13.32 4.27
CA PHE A 278 -19.79 -12.38 5.41
C PHE A 278 -20.00 -10.93 4.95
N LEU A 279 -19.26 -10.48 3.94
CA LEU A 279 -19.36 -9.12 3.41
C LEU A 279 -20.72 -8.87 2.75
N MET A 280 -21.27 -9.85 2.02
CA MET A 280 -22.62 -9.76 1.44
C MET A 280 -23.69 -9.70 2.51
N ALA A 281 -23.54 -10.41 3.63
CA ALA A 281 -24.46 -10.30 4.77
C ALA A 281 -24.44 -8.89 5.37
N LEU A 282 -23.26 -8.26 5.52
CA LEU A 282 -23.17 -6.88 6.00
C LEU A 282 -23.85 -5.89 5.05
N ILE A 283 -23.67 -6.06 3.74
CA ILE A 283 -24.34 -5.23 2.72
C ILE A 283 -25.85 -5.43 2.80
N ASN A 284 -26.32 -6.67 2.90
CA ASN A 284 -27.75 -7.00 3.01
C ASN A 284 -28.40 -6.34 4.23
N ILE A 285 -27.77 -6.43 5.39
CA ILE A 285 -28.23 -5.77 6.63
C ILE A 285 -28.26 -4.25 6.42
N GLY A 286 -27.16 -3.68 5.90
CA GLY A 286 -27.04 -2.25 5.65
C GLY A 286 -28.19 -1.70 4.79
N ILE A 287 -28.56 -2.41 3.74
CA ILE A 287 -29.64 -2.01 2.82
C ILE A 287 -31.04 -2.19 3.49
N ASN A 288 -31.29 -3.36 4.07
CA ASN A 288 -32.62 -3.69 4.60
C ASN A 288 -32.98 -2.87 5.84
N GLU A 289 -31.99 -2.62 6.69
CA GLU A 289 -32.17 -1.79 7.89
C GLU A 289 -31.95 -0.28 7.63
N LYS A 290 -31.77 0.10 6.35
CA LYS A 290 -31.58 1.51 5.93
C LYS A 290 -30.41 2.21 6.62
N LEU A 291 -29.33 1.46 6.91
CA LEU A 291 -28.11 1.97 7.52
C LEU A 291 -27.15 2.60 6.52
N VAL A 292 -27.42 2.49 5.21
CA VAL A 292 -26.62 3.08 4.14
C VAL A 292 -27.12 4.47 3.78
N ASP A 293 -26.20 5.32 3.32
CA ASP A 293 -26.55 6.65 2.79
C ASP A 293 -27.07 6.50 1.36
N PHE A 294 -28.40 6.41 1.22
CA PHE A 294 -29.05 6.28 -0.09
C PHE A 294 -28.92 7.54 -0.94
N GLU A 295 -28.76 8.74 -0.33
CA GLU A 295 -28.49 9.97 -1.05
C GLU A 295 -27.11 9.92 -1.72
N PHE A 296 -26.10 9.52 -0.96
CA PHE A 296 -24.76 9.30 -1.49
C PHE A 296 -24.79 8.28 -2.63
N LEU A 297 -25.42 7.12 -2.44
CA LEU A 297 -25.48 6.07 -3.46
C LEU A 297 -26.18 6.56 -4.74
N ARG A 298 -27.25 7.36 -4.63
CA ARG A 298 -27.95 7.91 -5.80
C ARG A 298 -27.10 8.90 -6.58
N HIS A 299 -26.29 9.69 -5.94
CA HIS A 299 -25.55 10.77 -6.60
C HIS A 299 -24.12 10.39 -7.00
N TRP A 300 -23.50 9.43 -6.29
CA TRP A 300 -22.08 9.17 -6.41
C TRP A 300 -21.74 7.73 -6.81
N SER A 301 -22.75 6.91 -7.13
CA SER A 301 -22.54 5.54 -7.54
C SER A 301 -23.44 5.15 -8.73
N ASN A 302 -23.22 3.95 -9.26
CA ASN A 302 -24.07 3.35 -10.29
C ASN A 302 -25.31 2.63 -9.71
N ALA A 303 -25.56 2.73 -8.40
CA ALA A 303 -26.70 2.08 -7.75
C ALA A 303 -28.06 2.42 -8.36
N PRO A 304 -28.31 3.65 -8.91
CA PRO A 304 -29.59 3.95 -9.57
C PRO A 304 -29.77 3.33 -10.95
N TYR A 305 -28.72 2.79 -11.57
CA TYR A 305 -28.82 2.27 -12.93
C TYR A 305 -29.74 1.05 -12.99
N LEU A 306 -30.61 1.05 -13.99
CA LEU A 306 -31.40 -0.14 -14.29
C LEU A 306 -30.50 -1.22 -14.89
N VAL A 307 -30.73 -2.44 -14.48
CA VAL A 307 -29.99 -3.60 -14.96
C VAL A 307 -30.93 -4.56 -15.67
N GLU A 308 -30.43 -5.20 -16.69
CA GLU A 308 -31.11 -6.29 -17.38
C GLU A 308 -31.21 -7.50 -16.45
N ALA A 309 -32.39 -8.07 -16.33
CA ALA A 309 -32.67 -9.13 -15.36
C ALA A 309 -31.83 -10.40 -15.57
N ASN A 310 -31.53 -10.75 -16.81
CA ASN A 310 -30.82 -12.00 -17.13
C ASN A 310 -29.31 -11.88 -17.07
N THR A 311 -28.76 -10.74 -17.45
CA THR A 311 -27.31 -10.53 -17.56
C THR A 311 -26.74 -9.71 -16.40
N HIS A 312 -27.59 -9.06 -15.63
CA HIS A 312 -27.24 -8.07 -14.60
C HIS A 312 -26.37 -6.91 -15.11
N ARG A 313 -26.40 -6.66 -16.42
CA ARG A 313 -25.68 -5.58 -17.06
C ARG A 313 -26.47 -4.27 -16.94
N PRO A 314 -25.85 -3.14 -16.61
CA PRO A 314 -26.52 -1.85 -16.70
C PRO A 314 -27.02 -1.59 -18.13
N ILE A 315 -28.25 -1.10 -18.25
CA ILE A 315 -28.86 -0.81 -19.55
C ILE A 315 -28.35 0.56 -20.03
N ALA A 316 -27.61 0.56 -21.15
CA ALA A 316 -27.18 1.80 -21.77
C ALA A 316 -28.39 2.56 -22.32
N ALA A 317 -28.44 3.87 -22.10
CA ALA A 317 -29.57 4.67 -22.59
C ALA A 317 -29.68 4.66 -24.11
N SER A 318 -28.56 4.57 -24.83
CA SER A 318 -28.50 4.44 -26.27
C SER A 318 -29.18 3.19 -26.85
N GLU A 319 -29.45 2.19 -26.01
CA GLU A 319 -30.17 0.97 -26.47
C GLU A 319 -31.68 1.22 -26.64
N LEU A 320 -32.25 2.21 -25.93
CA LEU A 320 -33.69 2.46 -25.89
C LEU A 320 -34.08 3.90 -26.20
N VAL A 321 -33.12 4.84 -26.18
CA VAL A 321 -33.37 6.25 -26.39
C VAL A 321 -32.50 6.76 -27.52
N GLU A 322 -33.13 7.16 -28.62
CA GLU A 322 -32.45 7.72 -29.80
C GLU A 322 -31.72 9.01 -29.42
N GLY A 323 -30.46 9.14 -29.86
CA GLY A 323 -29.62 10.29 -29.58
C GLY A 323 -29.03 10.36 -28.18
N ALA A 324 -29.25 9.35 -27.34
CA ALA A 324 -28.62 9.30 -26.02
C ALA A 324 -27.09 9.09 -26.14
N ALA A 325 -26.33 9.73 -25.26
CA ALA A 325 -24.87 9.59 -25.22
C ALA A 325 -24.45 8.14 -24.95
N ALA A 326 -23.38 7.67 -25.60
CA ALA A 326 -22.91 6.28 -25.51
C ALA A 326 -22.57 5.83 -24.08
N GLU A 327 -22.19 6.76 -23.21
CA GLU A 327 -21.84 6.47 -21.80
C GLU A 327 -22.96 6.89 -20.83
N SER A 328 -24.21 6.98 -21.28
CA SER A 328 -25.36 7.24 -20.41
C SER A 328 -26.16 5.97 -20.14
N PHE A 329 -26.82 5.94 -18.98
CA PHE A 329 -27.55 4.78 -18.51
C PHE A 329 -28.99 5.12 -18.14
N LEU A 330 -29.86 4.14 -18.19
CA LEU A 330 -31.25 4.29 -17.77
C LEU A 330 -31.38 4.23 -16.26
N VAL A 331 -32.21 5.09 -15.72
CA VAL A 331 -32.62 5.14 -14.32
C VAL A 331 -34.12 5.28 -14.22
N MET A 332 -34.71 4.93 -13.07
CA MET A 332 -36.11 5.21 -12.79
C MET A 332 -36.23 6.53 -12.00
N ASP A 333 -36.88 7.51 -12.59
CA ASP A 333 -37.27 8.71 -11.85
C ASP A 333 -38.47 8.36 -10.93
N ARG A 334 -38.25 8.47 -9.62
CA ARG A 334 -39.27 8.14 -8.63
C ARG A 334 -40.44 9.13 -8.57
N ALA A 335 -40.20 10.38 -8.90
CA ALA A 335 -41.22 11.40 -8.84
C ALA A 335 -42.26 11.23 -9.97
N THR A 336 -41.83 10.83 -11.15
CA THR A 336 -42.67 10.65 -12.33
C THR A 336 -42.99 9.20 -12.65
N ALA A 337 -42.30 8.23 -11.98
CA ALA A 337 -42.32 6.81 -12.32
C ALA A 337 -41.97 6.50 -13.77
N ARG A 338 -41.15 7.33 -14.40
CA ARG A 338 -40.71 7.21 -15.81
C ARG A 338 -39.24 6.90 -15.92
N LEU A 339 -38.87 6.33 -17.06
CA LEU A 339 -37.46 6.16 -17.42
C LEU A 339 -36.83 7.53 -17.67
N ALA A 340 -35.65 7.71 -17.15
CA ALA A 340 -34.80 8.88 -17.33
C ALA A 340 -33.38 8.46 -17.71
N VAL A 341 -32.64 9.37 -18.33
CA VAL A 341 -31.25 9.15 -18.77
C VAL A 341 -30.32 9.84 -17.81
N MET A 342 -29.38 9.08 -17.28
CA MET A 342 -28.33 9.58 -16.40
C MET A 342 -26.97 9.46 -17.08
N GLY A 343 -26.22 10.57 -17.15
CA GLY A 343 -24.89 10.60 -17.73
C GLY A 343 -23.84 9.86 -16.88
N PRO A 344 -22.66 9.61 -17.43
CA PRO A 344 -21.60 8.89 -16.74
C PRO A 344 -21.03 9.70 -15.58
N PHE A 345 -20.81 9.03 -14.43
CA PHE A 345 -20.11 9.61 -13.28
C PHE A 345 -18.62 9.89 -13.54
N SER A 346 -18.05 9.38 -14.62
CA SER A 346 -16.61 9.42 -14.92
C SER A 346 -16.05 10.81 -15.27
N ARG A 347 -16.89 11.83 -15.42
CA ARG A 347 -16.47 13.20 -15.75
C ARG A 347 -16.69 14.23 -14.65
N VAL A 348 -16.78 13.82 -13.42
CA VAL A 348 -16.73 14.79 -12.31
C VAL A 348 -15.31 15.31 -12.20
N SER A 349 -15.01 16.37 -12.94
CA SER A 349 -13.81 17.14 -12.67
C SER A 349 -13.93 17.68 -11.24
N ARG A 350 -12.87 17.61 -10.46
CA ARG A 350 -12.81 18.08 -9.07
C ARG A 350 -13.18 19.58 -8.88
N ARG A 351 -13.62 20.26 -9.94
CA ARG A 351 -13.88 21.71 -9.96
C ARG A 351 -15.29 22.10 -10.37
N THR A 352 -16.15 21.15 -10.71
CA THR A 352 -17.52 21.50 -11.11
C THR A 352 -18.47 20.93 -10.07
N PRO A 353 -19.25 21.75 -9.35
CA PRO A 353 -20.33 21.24 -8.54
C PRO A 353 -21.29 20.50 -9.46
N LEU A 354 -21.63 19.27 -9.11
CA LEU A 354 -22.61 18.47 -9.85
C LEU A 354 -23.92 19.25 -9.87
N LYS A 355 -24.29 19.76 -11.06
CA LYS A 355 -25.66 20.17 -11.28
C LYS A 355 -26.51 18.90 -11.17
N ARG A 356 -27.47 18.89 -10.25
CA ARG A 356 -28.48 17.84 -10.21
C ARG A 356 -29.06 17.70 -11.60
N PRO A 357 -29.16 16.47 -12.17
CA PRO A 357 -29.94 16.30 -13.39
C PRO A 357 -31.31 16.87 -13.16
N ALA A 358 -31.80 17.67 -14.11
CA ALA A 358 -33.15 18.20 -14.03
C ALA A 358 -34.13 17.02 -13.95
N GLY A 359 -34.83 16.91 -12.82
CA GLY A 359 -35.78 15.81 -12.59
C GLY A 359 -35.59 14.99 -11.32
N TYR A 360 -34.50 15.21 -10.57
CA TYR A 360 -34.35 14.61 -9.22
C TYR A 360 -34.62 15.67 -8.14
N GLY A 361 -35.85 15.73 -7.65
CA GLY A 361 -36.27 16.45 -6.46
C GLY A 361 -36.16 15.54 -5.21
#